data_3a0d2c24bc79c8961be5e5b7443ba915
#
_entry.id   3a0d2c24bc79c8961be5e5b7443ba915
#
_cell.length_a   1.000
_cell.length_b   1.000
_cell.length_c   1.000
_cell.angle_alpha   90.00
_cell.angle_beta   90.00
_cell.angle_gamma   90.00
#
_symmetry.space_group_name_H-M   'P 1'
#
loop_
_entity.id
_entity.type
_entity.pdbx_description
1 polymer ?
#
loop_
_entity_poly.entity_id
_entity_poly.type
_entity_poly.pdbx_seq_one_letter_code
_entity_poly.pdbx_strand_id
1 'polypeptide(L)'
;MLKFNQYLLLLSLICLSFQKADVYFTSDISSSAIVKLFKELRVELKGNIGLKVHTGETGGKYFLKPEFLKDIYEHTKGTFIECNTAYEGARHTTELHKELLKTHNWTNYRVEILDEDGEKEGTKNPDKELTVNDLAKISKNFVGGKIDKYDSCLVLSHFKGHKSGGFGGALKQLSIGFGSQRGKTYIHTAGNTTDWTKMRERRASQEDFTASMGDAASTVV
;
A
#
# COMPACT_ATOMS: atom_id res chain seq x y z
N MET A 1 -36.82 -2.26 -42.28
CA MET A 1 -35.94 -3.44 -42.11
C MET A 1 -34.51 -3.00 -41.82
N LEU A 2 -34.26 -2.28 -40.73
CA LEU A 2 -32.94 -1.73 -40.35
C LEU A 2 -32.86 -1.47 -38.84
N LYS A 3 -33.26 -2.42 -37.99
CA LYS A 3 -33.11 -2.32 -36.52
C LYS A 3 -32.47 -3.54 -35.89
N PHE A 4 -32.09 -4.55 -36.65
CA PHE A 4 -31.51 -5.78 -36.09
C PHE A 4 -29.98 -5.74 -35.97
N ASN A 5 -29.30 -4.84 -36.66
CA ASN A 5 -27.82 -4.79 -36.68
C ASN A 5 -27.19 -3.95 -35.57
N GLN A 6 -27.95 -3.05 -34.93
CA GLN A 6 -27.37 -2.23 -33.82
C GLN A 6 -27.26 -3.01 -32.52
N TYR A 7 -28.12 -3.97 -32.25
CA TYR A 7 -28.06 -4.79 -31.04
C TYR A 7 -26.99 -5.88 -31.12
N LEU A 8 -26.64 -6.36 -32.31
CA LEU A 8 -25.53 -7.30 -32.49
C LEU A 8 -24.18 -6.62 -32.30
N LEU A 9 -24.03 -5.36 -32.68
CA LEU A 9 -22.80 -4.59 -32.45
C LEU A 9 -22.62 -4.24 -30.95
N LEU A 10 -23.72 -3.96 -30.22
CA LEU A 10 -23.63 -3.72 -28.77
C LEU A 10 -23.29 -5.00 -27.99
N LEU A 11 -23.81 -6.16 -28.42
CA LEU A 11 -23.49 -7.45 -27.80
C LEU A 11 -22.03 -7.92 -28.07
N SER A 12 -21.46 -7.52 -29.22
CA SER A 12 -20.03 -7.83 -29.51
C SER A 12 -19.05 -6.92 -28.76
N LEU A 13 -19.50 -5.74 -28.32
CA LEU A 13 -18.71 -4.82 -27.48
C LEU A 13 -18.76 -5.16 -25.97
N ILE A 14 -19.75 -5.99 -25.56
CA ILE A 14 -19.84 -6.48 -24.16
C ILE A 14 -19.02 -7.76 -23.95
N CYS A 15 -18.49 -8.37 -24.98
CA CYS A 15 -17.37 -9.33 -24.90
C CYS A 15 -16.05 -8.60 -24.72
N LEU A 16 -16.01 -7.57 -23.88
CA LEU A 16 -14.78 -7.06 -23.30
C LEU A 16 -14.17 -8.21 -22.52
N SER A 17 -13.18 -8.81 -23.14
CA SER A 17 -12.30 -9.81 -22.57
C SER A 17 -12.07 -9.52 -21.08
N PHE A 18 -12.56 -10.38 -20.20
CA PHE A 18 -11.97 -10.54 -18.88
C PHE A 18 -10.54 -10.98 -19.15
N GLN A 19 -9.65 -10.02 -19.27
CA GLN A 19 -8.24 -10.28 -19.44
C GLN A 19 -7.79 -10.90 -18.12
N LYS A 20 -7.63 -12.23 -18.12
CA LYS A 20 -7.10 -12.93 -16.95
C LYS A 20 -5.71 -12.40 -16.73
N ALA A 21 -5.46 -11.89 -15.52
CA ALA A 21 -4.13 -11.50 -15.12
C ALA A 21 -3.29 -12.76 -14.89
N ASP A 22 -2.08 -12.80 -15.44
CA ASP A 22 -1.13 -13.87 -15.18
C ASP A 22 -0.65 -13.78 -13.73
N VAL A 23 -0.63 -14.92 -13.06
CA VAL A 23 -0.11 -15.06 -11.70
C VAL A 23 1.07 -16.02 -11.71
N TYR A 24 2.21 -15.54 -11.27
CA TYR A 24 3.44 -16.33 -11.20
C TYR A 24 3.67 -16.80 -9.76
N PHE A 25 4.07 -18.05 -9.62
CA PHE A 25 4.30 -18.70 -8.32
C PHE A 25 5.64 -19.43 -8.29
N THR A 26 6.29 -19.43 -7.15
CA THR A 26 7.45 -20.28 -6.85
C THR A 26 7.36 -20.84 -5.45
N SER A 27 7.85 -22.06 -5.24
CA SER A 27 8.07 -22.65 -3.92
C SER A 27 9.46 -22.34 -3.35
N ASP A 28 10.34 -21.71 -4.17
CA ASP A 28 11.66 -21.28 -3.71
C ASP A 28 11.52 -19.99 -2.86
N ILE A 29 11.81 -20.11 -1.55
CA ILE A 29 11.75 -19.02 -0.57
C ILE A 29 13.15 -18.42 -0.40
N SER A 30 13.76 -17.99 -1.49
CA SER A 30 15.06 -17.31 -1.48
C SER A 30 14.93 -15.85 -1.95
N SER A 31 15.90 -15.02 -1.59
CA SER A 31 15.97 -13.63 -2.07
C SER A 31 16.04 -13.57 -3.59
N SER A 32 16.81 -14.49 -4.21
CA SER A 32 16.95 -14.56 -5.67
C SER A 32 15.66 -14.98 -6.38
N ALA A 33 14.79 -15.76 -5.73
CA ALA A 33 13.50 -16.16 -6.29
C ALA A 33 12.55 -14.99 -6.50
N ILE A 34 12.61 -13.96 -5.63
CA ILE A 34 11.84 -12.73 -5.80
C ILE A 34 12.22 -12.01 -7.10
N VAL A 35 13.51 -11.96 -7.40
CA VAL A 35 14.02 -11.36 -8.66
C VAL A 35 13.56 -12.18 -9.88
N LYS A 36 13.57 -13.51 -9.78
CA LYS A 36 13.05 -14.37 -10.87
C LYS A 36 11.57 -14.11 -11.11
N LEU A 37 10.74 -14.08 -10.06
CA LEU A 37 9.32 -13.74 -10.15
C LEU A 37 9.10 -12.34 -10.74
N PHE A 38 9.86 -11.34 -10.29
CA PHE A 38 9.77 -9.99 -10.83
C PHE A 38 10.05 -9.94 -12.34
N LYS A 39 11.07 -10.67 -12.81
CA LYS A 39 11.39 -10.76 -14.24
C LYS A 39 10.28 -11.40 -15.08
N GLU A 40 9.59 -12.40 -14.53
CA GLU A 40 8.45 -13.03 -15.22
C GLU A 40 7.27 -12.08 -15.42
N LEU A 41 7.11 -11.05 -14.57
CA LEU A 41 6.07 -10.04 -14.75
C LEU A 41 6.25 -9.22 -16.04
N ARG A 42 7.48 -9.19 -16.60
CA ARG A 42 7.82 -8.45 -17.84
C ARG A 42 7.43 -6.98 -17.78
N VAL A 43 7.46 -6.39 -16.58
CA VAL A 43 7.20 -4.97 -16.36
C VAL A 43 8.51 -4.21 -16.18
N GLU A 44 8.55 -2.99 -16.68
CA GLU A 44 9.67 -2.08 -16.50
C GLU A 44 9.29 -1.03 -15.46
N LEU A 45 10.06 -0.95 -14.38
CA LEU A 45 9.95 0.13 -13.42
C LEU A 45 10.79 1.32 -13.91
N LYS A 46 10.23 2.51 -13.89
CA LYS A 46 10.87 3.72 -14.43
C LYS A 46 11.19 4.73 -13.33
N GLY A 47 12.20 5.54 -13.56
CA GLY A 47 12.57 6.66 -12.69
C GLY A 47 12.98 6.24 -11.28
N ASN A 48 12.53 6.98 -10.28
CA ASN A 48 12.74 6.69 -8.87
C ASN A 48 11.79 5.58 -8.43
N ILE A 49 12.34 4.48 -7.94
CA ILE A 49 11.56 3.27 -7.62
C ILE A 49 11.34 3.18 -6.11
N GLY A 50 10.07 3.13 -5.71
CA GLY A 50 9.64 2.82 -4.35
C GLY A 50 9.38 1.31 -4.18
N LEU A 51 10.01 0.70 -3.19
CA LEU A 51 9.77 -0.68 -2.77
C LEU A 51 8.88 -0.66 -1.53
N LYS A 52 7.57 -0.80 -1.73
CA LYS A 52 6.61 -0.71 -0.62
C LYS A 52 6.64 -1.97 0.23
N VAL A 53 6.99 -1.79 1.49
CA VAL A 53 7.11 -2.86 2.49
C VAL A 53 6.28 -2.58 3.74
N HIS A 54 6.24 -3.55 4.64
CA HIS A 54 5.86 -3.41 6.04
C HIS A 54 7.08 -3.74 6.89
N THR A 55 7.59 -2.76 7.60
CA THR A 55 8.89 -2.86 8.32
C THR A 55 8.84 -3.68 9.60
N GLY A 56 7.68 -4.22 9.95
CA GLY A 56 7.46 -5.05 11.13
C GLY A 56 6.82 -4.29 12.29
N GLU A 57 6.61 -4.97 13.40
CA GLU A 57 6.13 -4.43 14.67
C GLU A 57 7.04 -4.91 15.80
N THR A 58 7.10 -4.20 16.90
CA THR A 58 7.90 -4.59 18.08
C THR A 58 7.57 -6.03 18.50
N GLY A 59 8.60 -6.85 18.65
CA GLY A 59 8.46 -8.27 18.98
C GLY A 59 7.87 -9.15 17.86
N GLY A 60 7.48 -8.56 16.72
CA GLY A 60 6.99 -9.29 15.56
C GLY A 60 8.08 -10.09 14.88
N LYS A 61 7.82 -11.39 14.64
CA LYS A 61 8.79 -12.31 14.02
C LYS A 61 8.55 -12.52 12.52
N TYR A 62 7.32 -12.35 12.06
CA TYR A 62 6.83 -12.77 10.75
C TYR A 62 6.54 -11.57 9.83
N PHE A 63 7.53 -10.76 9.55
CA PHE A 63 7.52 -9.75 8.49
C PHE A 63 8.61 -10.08 7.47
N LEU A 64 8.50 -9.55 6.27
CA LEU A 64 9.55 -9.71 5.25
C LEU A 64 10.84 -9.04 5.76
N LYS A 65 11.85 -9.85 6.04
CA LYS A 65 13.12 -9.36 6.54
C LYS A 65 13.88 -8.62 5.45
N PRO A 66 14.63 -7.54 5.76
CA PRO A 66 15.39 -6.82 4.75
C PRO A 66 16.39 -7.71 4.01
N GLU A 67 17.02 -8.67 4.68
CA GLU A 67 17.93 -9.63 4.06
C GLU A 67 17.24 -10.52 3.02
N PHE A 68 15.98 -10.88 3.24
CA PHE A 68 15.17 -11.62 2.26
C PHE A 68 14.84 -10.78 1.02
N LEU A 69 14.80 -9.46 1.16
CA LEU A 69 14.51 -8.52 0.09
C LEU A 69 15.78 -7.94 -0.56
N LYS A 70 16.96 -8.40 -0.15
CA LYS A 70 18.24 -7.85 -0.60
C LYS A 70 18.38 -7.86 -2.13
N ASP A 71 18.14 -9.00 -2.77
CA ASP A 71 18.41 -9.16 -4.20
C ASP A 71 17.47 -8.31 -5.06
N ILE A 72 16.19 -8.16 -4.66
CA ILE A 72 15.26 -7.28 -5.38
C ILE A 72 15.60 -5.79 -5.16
N TYR A 73 16.08 -5.43 -3.97
CA TYR A 73 16.61 -4.10 -3.70
C TYR A 73 17.82 -3.78 -4.58
N GLU A 74 18.80 -4.69 -4.65
CA GLU A 74 19.99 -4.54 -5.49
C GLU A 74 19.65 -4.53 -6.98
N HIS A 75 18.68 -5.33 -7.40
CA HIS A 75 18.24 -5.41 -8.78
C HIS A 75 17.55 -4.14 -9.26
N THR A 76 16.65 -3.59 -8.45
CA THR A 76 15.84 -2.41 -8.81
C THR A 76 16.55 -1.08 -8.49
N LYS A 77 17.54 -1.08 -7.60
CA LYS A 77 18.16 0.12 -7.02
C LYS A 77 17.15 1.05 -6.34
N GLY A 78 16.00 0.50 -5.95
CA GLY A 78 14.89 1.22 -5.33
C GLY A 78 15.17 1.71 -3.90
N THR A 79 14.21 2.37 -3.31
CA THR A 79 14.20 2.78 -1.90
C THR A 79 13.03 2.07 -1.21
N PHE A 80 13.25 1.42 -0.09
CA PHE A 80 12.13 0.90 0.70
C PHE A 80 11.29 2.04 1.25
N ILE A 81 9.98 1.94 1.11
CA ILE A 81 9.04 2.99 1.52
C ILE A 81 7.97 2.44 2.45
N GLU A 82 7.64 3.20 3.48
CA GLU A 82 6.61 2.88 4.49
C GLU A 82 5.98 4.18 5.01
N CYS A 83 4.87 4.08 5.74
CA CYS A 83 4.25 5.18 6.48
C CYS A 83 4.11 4.82 7.97
N ASN A 84 4.02 5.84 8.81
CA ASN A 84 3.72 5.68 10.23
C ASN A 84 2.35 5.04 10.46
N THR A 85 2.12 4.47 11.66
CA THR A 85 0.83 3.89 12.03
C THR A 85 -0.13 4.92 12.62
N ALA A 86 -1.43 4.64 12.51
CA ALA A 86 -2.49 5.49 13.07
C ALA A 86 -2.81 5.18 14.54
N TYR A 87 -2.11 4.27 15.17
CA TYR A 87 -2.33 3.87 16.57
C TYR A 87 -0.99 3.81 17.31
N GLU A 88 -1.05 3.91 18.61
CA GLU A 88 0.12 3.83 19.48
C GLU A 88 0.92 2.54 19.25
N GLY A 89 2.25 2.67 19.22
CA GLY A 89 3.18 1.60 18.96
C GLY A 89 4.50 2.10 18.40
N ALA A 90 5.38 1.17 18.04
CA ALA A 90 6.76 1.48 17.61
C ALA A 90 6.86 2.21 16.25
N ARG A 91 5.75 2.42 15.57
CA ARG A 91 5.69 3.18 14.30
C ARG A 91 4.69 4.34 14.37
N HIS A 92 4.28 4.73 15.58
CA HIS A 92 3.32 5.81 15.75
C HIS A 92 3.93 7.17 15.41
N THR A 93 5.15 7.42 15.84
CA THR A 93 5.91 8.63 15.47
C THR A 93 7.08 8.27 14.56
N THR A 94 7.57 9.23 13.81
CA THR A 94 8.74 9.07 12.94
C THR A 94 9.97 8.63 13.73
N GLU A 95 10.20 9.18 14.92
CA GLU A 95 11.31 8.85 15.79
C GLU A 95 11.25 7.38 16.23
N LEU A 96 10.09 6.94 16.75
CA LEU A 96 9.90 5.54 17.15
C LEU A 96 10.02 4.59 15.96
N HIS A 97 9.52 4.98 14.79
CA HIS A 97 9.64 4.19 13.58
C HIS A 97 11.11 4.05 13.15
N LYS A 98 11.92 5.12 13.23
CA LYS A 98 13.36 5.07 12.96
C LYS A 98 14.10 4.14 13.93
N GLU A 99 13.72 4.11 15.20
CA GLU A 99 14.29 3.16 16.17
C GLU A 99 13.91 1.71 15.83
N LEU A 100 12.67 1.48 15.43
CA LEU A 100 12.25 0.16 14.96
C LEU A 100 13.02 -0.29 13.71
N LEU A 101 13.27 0.62 12.76
CA LEU A 101 14.08 0.33 11.57
C LEU A 101 15.49 -0.16 11.96
N LYS A 102 16.13 0.44 12.98
CA LYS A 102 17.41 -0.01 13.51
C LYS A 102 17.29 -1.42 14.10
N THR A 103 16.30 -1.63 14.97
CA THR A 103 16.07 -2.92 15.65
C THR A 103 15.79 -4.06 14.65
N HIS A 104 15.19 -3.76 13.52
CA HIS A 104 14.82 -4.72 12.48
C HIS A 104 15.82 -4.79 11.33
N ASN A 105 17.03 -4.23 11.48
CA ASN A 105 18.14 -4.27 10.52
C ASN A 105 17.85 -3.60 9.16
N TRP A 106 16.92 -2.63 9.12
CA TRP A 106 16.64 -1.89 7.90
C TRP A 106 17.68 -0.82 7.57
N THR A 107 18.54 -0.44 8.52
CA THR A 107 19.51 0.65 8.37
C THR A 107 20.63 0.40 7.35
N ASN A 108 20.79 -0.85 6.90
CA ASN A 108 21.74 -1.20 5.83
C ASN A 108 21.18 -0.88 4.43
N TYR A 109 19.95 -0.39 4.35
CA TYR A 109 19.22 -0.09 3.11
C TYR A 109 18.71 1.34 3.13
N ARG A 110 18.41 1.88 1.96
CA ARG A 110 17.69 3.15 1.87
C ARG A 110 16.23 2.90 2.23
N VAL A 111 15.77 3.56 3.29
CA VAL A 111 14.38 3.51 3.75
C VAL A 111 13.86 4.92 3.91
N GLU A 112 12.70 5.22 3.36
CA GLU A 112 12.01 6.49 3.54
C GLU A 112 10.64 6.29 4.17
N ILE A 113 10.34 7.07 5.21
CA ILE A 113 9.02 7.19 5.80
C ILE A 113 8.29 8.29 5.04
N LEU A 114 7.24 7.92 4.30
CA LEU A 114 6.60 8.83 3.35
C LEU A 114 5.84 9.98 4.01
N ASP A 115 5.36 9.80 5.23
CA ASP A 115 4.65 10.79 6.06
C ASP A 115 5.53 11.31 7.21
N GLU A 116 6.86 11.26 7.02
CA GLU A 116 7.84 11.81 7.97
C GLU A 116 7.61 13.31 8.19
N ASP A 117 7.86 13.75 9.41
CA ASP A 117 7.82 15.16 9.86
C ASP A 117 6.43 15.81 9.90
N GLY A 118 5.37 15.03 9.78
CA GLY A 118 4.00 15.56 9.89
C GLY A 118 3.62 16.15 11.23
N GLU A 119 4.40 15.89 12.26
CA GLU A 119 4.14 16.31 13.62
C GLU A 119 4.98 17.53 14.05
N LYS A 120 5.90 18.01 13.20
CA LYS A 120 6.71 19.20 13.54
C LYS A 120 5.99 20.48 13.18
N GLU A 121 5.89 21.37 14.16
CA GLU A 121 5.36 22.72 13.99
C GLU A 121 6.04 23.43 12.81
N GLY A 122 5.26 23.88 11.82
CA GLY A 122 5.76 24.55 10.62
C GLY A 122 6.09 23.64 9.43
N THR A 123 5.95 22.32 9.54
CA THR A 123 6.06 21.44 8.38
C THR A 123 4.76 21.42 7.58
N LYS A 124 4.86 21.52 6.26
CA LYS A 124 3.72 21.34 5.35
C LYS A 124 3.19 19.92 5.49
N ASN A 125 1.88 19.75 5.29
CA ASN A 125 1.15 18.48 5.39
C ASN A 125 2.01 17.24 5.13
N PRO A 126 2.08 16.29 6.08
CA PRO A 126 2.84 15.05 5.94
C PRO A 126 2.20 14.12 4.92
N ASP A 127 1.03 14.48 4.43
CA ASP A 127 0.25 13.69 3.49
C ASP A 127 -0.16 14.49 2.25
N LYS A 128 -0.45 13.74 1.19
CA LYS A 128 -1.07 14.19 -0.03
C LYS A 128 -2.51 13.70 -0.07
N GLU A 129 -3.44 14.61 -0.28
CA GLU A 129 -4.85 14.27 -0.50
C GLU A 129 -5.06 13.85 -1.95
N LEU A 130 -5.69 12.70 -2.13
CA LEU A 130 -6.11 12.16 -3.43
C LEU A 130 -7.63 12.05 -3.46
N THR A 131 -8.24 12.38 -4.59
CA THR A 131 -9.69 12.22 -4.79
C THR A 131 -10.00 10.78 -5.21
N VAL A 132 -11.02 10.19 -4.62
CA VAL A 132 -11.57 8.89 -5.05
C VAL A 132 -12.68 9.17 -6.06
N ASN A 133 -12.51 8.71 -7.30
CA ASN A 133 -13.47 8.99 -8.37
C ASN A 133 -14.68 8.06 -8.35
N ASP A 134 -14.45 6.75 -8.23
CA ASP A 134 -15.49 5.71 -8.24
C ASP A 134 -15.70 5.17 -6.83
N LEU A 135 -16.10 6.06 -5.92
CA LEU A 135 -16.21 5.76 -4.49
C LEU A 135 -17.40 4.81 -4.19
N ALA A 136 -17.11 3.84 -3.33
CA ALA A 136 -18.14 3.04 -2.68
C ALA A 136 -18.40 3.54 -1.25
N LYS A 137 -17.39 4.11 -0.59
CA LYS A 137 -17.48 4.51 0.83
C LYS A 137 -16.77 5.80 1.19
N ILE A 138 -15.56 6.05 0.69
CA ILE A 138 -14.79 7.26 1.00
C ILE A 138 -14.53 8.11 -0.24
N SER A 139 -14.58 9.43 -0.11
CA SER A 139 -14.37 10.37 -1.22
C SER A 139 -12.92 10.83 -1.38
N LYS A 140 -12.08 10.52 -0.40
CA LYS A 140 -10.68 10.99 -0.34
C LYS A 140 -9.78 9.89 0.18
N ASN A 141 -8.50 9.97 -0.20
CA ASN A 141 -7.43 9.20 0.41
C ASN A 141 -6.30 10.15 0.79
N PHE A 142 -5.65 9.92 1.93
CA PHE A 142 -4.50 10.70 2.37
C PHE A 142 -3.28 9.77 2.42
N VAL A 143 -2.42 9.87 1.41
CA VAL A 143 -1.20 9.07 1.30
C VAL A 143 -0.01 9.82 1.86
N GLY A 144 1.08 9.11 2.18
CA GLY A 144 2.30 9.78 2.63
C GLY A 144 2.81 10.80 1.63
N GLY A 145 3.06 12.04 2.06
CA GLY A 145 3.31 13.20 1.19
C GLY A 145 4.55 13.08 0.31
N LYS A 146 5.49 12.22 0.68
CA LYS A 146 6.70 11.99 -0.15
C LYS A 146 6.48 11.02 -1.32
N ILE A 147 5.25 10.52 -1.53
CA ILE A 147 4.94 9.59 -2.63
C ILE A 147 5.32 10.16 -4.00
N ASP A 148 5.19 11.47 -4.19
CA ASP A 148 5.53 12.15 -5.45
C ASP A 148 7.01 12.11 -5.84
N LYS A 149 7.87 11.62 -4.96
CA LYS A 149 9.28 11.37 -5.28
C LYS A 149 9.50 10.11 -6.13
N TYR A 150 8.48 9.26 -6.23
CA TYR A 150 8.59 7.95 -6.86
C TYR A 150 7.76 7.89 -8.13
N ASP A 151 8.40 7.47 -9.21
CA ASP A 151 7.79 7.32 -10.54
C ASP A 151 7.19 5.93 -10.73
N SER A 152 7.68 4.95 -9.97
CA SER A 152 7.20 3.57 -9.97
C SER A 152 7.24 2.97 -8.58
N CYS A 153 6.29 2.08 -8.27
CA CYS A 153 6.27 1.36 -7.00
C CYS A 153 6.14 -0.15 -7.22
N LEU A 154 6.96 -0.91 -6.51
CA LEU A 154 6.82 -2.37 -6.39
C LEU A 154 6.34 -2.71 -4.98
N VAL A 155 5.17 -3.35 -4.89
CA VAL A 155 4.57 -3.72 -3.60
C VAL A 155 5.06 -5.11 -3.17
N LEU A 156 5.84 -5.15 -2.11
CA LEU A 156 6.41 -6.37 -1.51
C LEU A 156 5.65 -6.71 -0.23
N SER A 157 4.65 -7.57 -0.36
CA SER A 157 3.68 -7.84 0.72
C SER A 157 3.88 -9.20 1.36
N HIS A 158 3.85 -9.23 2.70
CA HIS A 158 3.66 -10.47 3.44
C HIS A 158 2.17 -10.83 3.46
N PHE A 159 1.81 -11.96 2.84
CA PHE A 159 0.44 -12.45 2.84
C PHE A 159 0.11 -13.18 4.15
N LYS A 160 -0.92 -12.72 4.85
CA LYS A 160 -1.35 -13.27 6.14
C LYS A 160 -2.84 -13.02 6.41
N GLY A 161 -3.42 -13.75 7.34
CA GLY A 161 -4.76 -13.43 7.86
C GLY A 161 -4.81 -12.04 8.50
N HIS A 162 -5.95 -11.37 8.40
CA HIS A 162 -6.19 -10.07 9.01
C HIS A 162 -7.61 -9.98 9.59
N LYS A 163 -7.71 -9.62 10.89
CA LYS A 163 -8.97 -9.66 11.65
C LYS A 163 -10.11 -8.83 11.02
N SER A 164 -9.80 -7.64 10.51
CA SER A 164 -10.81 -6.72 9.99
C SER A 164 -10.94 -6.73 8.46
N GLY A 165 -9.88 -7.06 7.74
CA GLY A 165 -9.86 -7.06 6.27
C GLY A 165 -9.82 -8.45 5.66
N GLY A 166 -10.10 -9.52 6.44
CA GLY A 166 -9.99 -10.91 6.00
C GLY A 166 -8.53 -11.34 5.85
N PHE A 167 -7.75 -10.69 5.00
CA PHE A 167 -6.32 -10.95 4.82
C PHE A 167 -5.51 -9.65 4.68
N GLY A 168 -4.21 -9.74 4.95
CA GLY A 168 -3.21 -8.73 4.65
C GLY A 168 -2.37 -9.19 3.47
N GLY A 169 -2.13 -8.31 2.50
CA GLY A 169 -1.41 -8.58 1.26
C GLY A 169 -1.31 -7.32 0.42
N ALA A 170 -1.20 -7.44 -0.89
CA ALA A 170 -0.99 -6.31 -1.79
C ALA A 170 -2.10 -5.25 -1.70
N LEU A 171 -3.37 -5.64 -1.71
CA LEU A 171 -4.50 -4.72 -1.59
C LEU A 171 -4.44 -3.88 -0.30
N LYS A 172 -4.11 -4.53 0.83
CA LYS A 172 -3.95 -3.82 2.10
C LYS A 172 -2.73 -2.90 2.10
N GLN A 173 -1.66 -3.26 1.42
CA GLN A 173 -0.49 -2.39 1.24
C GLN A 173 -0.83 -1.18 0.36
N LEU A 174 -1.57 -1.38 -0.73
CA LEU A 174 -2.01 -0.29 -1.62
C LEU A 174 -2.94 0.70 -0.90
N SER A 175 -3.82 0.22 -0.01
CA SER A 175 -4.71 1.08 0.78
C SER A 175 -4.05 1.60 2.06
N ILE A 176 -4.04 0.77 3.12
CA ILE A 176 -3.52 1.15 4.45
C ILE A 176 -2.01 1.41 4.41
N GLY A 177 -1.25 0.65 3.61
CA GLY A 177 0.21 0.77 3.58
C GLY A 177 0.70 2.12 3.06
N PHE A 178 0.08 2.67 2.03
CA PHE A 178 0.41 4.01 1.49
C PHE A 178 -0.25 5.15 2.26
N GLY A 179 -1.32 4.86 3.00
CA GLY A 179 -1.98 5.87 3.83
C GLY A 179 -1.00 6.49 4.84
N SER A 180 -1.01 7.81 4.97
CA SER A 180 -0.41 8.50 6.11
C SER A 180 -1.08 8.10 7.42
N GLN A 181 -0.59 8.52 8.58
CA GLN A 181 -1.27 8.31 9.85
C GLN A 181 -2.73 8.79 9.79
N ARG A 182 -2.95 9.99 9.24
CA ARG A 182 -4.27 10.57 9.00
C ARG A 182 -5.10 9.73 8.03
N GLY A 183 -4.51 9.26 6.92
CA GLY A 183 -5.17 8.43 5.92
C GLY A 183 -5.58 7.07 6.47
N LYS A 184 -4.70 6.42 7.23
CA LYS A 184 -5.03 5.16 7.92
C LYS A 184 -6.24 5.31 8.84
N THR A 185 -6.28 6.40 9.62
CA THR A 185 -7.44 6.71 10.49
C THR A 185 -8.71 6.87 9.67
N TYR A 186 -8.66 7.64 8.59
CA TYR A 186 -9.79 7.92 7.71
C TYR A 186 -10.36 6.64 7.09
N ILE A 187 -9.50 5.74 6.60
CA ILE A 187 -9.91 4.45 6.03
C ILE A 187 -10.52 3.54 7.12
N HIS A 188 -9.91 3.45 8.32
CA HIS A 188 -10.41 2.61 9.41
C HIS A 188 -11.77 3.06 9.96
N THR A 189 -12.11 4.31 9.75
CA THR A 189 -13.37 4.91 10.19
C THR A 189 -14.36 5.14 9.05
N ALA A 190 -14.08 4.62 7.86
CA ALA A 190 -14.90 4.82 6.66
C ALA A 190 -15.24 6.30 6.43
N GLY A 191 -14.25 7.16 6.52
CA GLY A 191 -14.40 8.60 6.28
C GLY A 191 -14.94 9.42 7.44
N ASN A 192 -15.23 8.83 8.61
CA ASN A 192 -15.84 9.56 9.73
C ASN A 192 -14.90 10.53 10.45
N THR A 193 -13.61 10.25 10.49
CA THR A 193 -12.63 11.12 11.15
C THR A 193 -11.21 10.87 10.65
N THR A 194 -10.38 11.90 10.77
CA THR A 194 -8.93 11.82 10.59
C THR A 194 -8.17 11.87 11.92
N ASP A 195 -8.88 12.07 13.02
CA ASP A 195 -8.34 12.12 14.38
C ASP A 195 -8.15 10.70 14.92
N TRP A 196 -6.90 10.26 15.01
CA TRP A 196 -6.53 8.89 15.43
C TRP A 196 -7.00 8.58 16.86
N THR A 197 -7.13 9.57 17.75
CA THR A 197 -7.60 9.37 19.12
C THR A 197 -9.05 8.87 19.15
N LYS A 198 -9.84 9.21 18.14
CA LYS A 198 -11.24 8.78 17.96
C LYS A 198 -11.40 7.51 17.12
N MET A 199 -10.30 6.97 16.56
CA MET A 199 -10.37 5.83 15.64
C MET A 199 -11.02 4.59 16.26
N ARG A 200 -10.77 4.32 17.56
CA ARG A 200 -11.36 3.17 18.25
C ARG A 200 -12.87 3.33 18.44
N GLU A 201 -13.32 4.52 18.84
CA GLU A 201 -14.73 4.84 19.06
C GLU A 201 -15.51 4.84 17.74
N ARG A 202 -14.91 5.37 16.68
CA ARG A 202 -15.54 5.56 15.37
C ARG A 202 -15.16 4.51 14.34
N ARG A 203 -14.77 3.35 14.79
CA ARG A 203 -14.35 2.25 13.92
C ARG A 203 -15.50 1.81 13.01
N ALA A 204 -15.20 1.68 11.72
CA ALA A 204 -16.15 1.21 10.73
C ALA A 204 -16.53 -0.27 10.93
N SER A 205 -17.67 -0.68 10.38
CA SER A 205 -18.01 -2.08 10.18
C SER A 205 -16.94 -2.78 9.31
N GLN A 206 -16.90 -4.11 9.30
CA GLN A 206 -15.97 -4.83 8.44
C GLN A 206 -16.24 -4.53 6.95
N GLU A 207 -17.50 -4.47 6.56
CA GLU A 207 -17.94 -4.16 5.20
C GLU A 207 -17.48 -2.76 4.79
N ASP A 208 -17.80 -1.74 5.58
CA ASP A 208 -17.40 -0.35 5.31
C ASP A 208 -15.89 -0.18 5.29
N PHE A 209 -15.16 -0.87 6.17
CA PHE A 209 -13.70 -0.82 6.18
C PHE A 209 -13.11 -1.46 4.92
N THR A 210 -13.63 -2.61 4.47
CA THR A 210 -13.14 -3.26 3.24
C THR A 210 -13.47 -2.48 1.98
N ALA A 211 -14.67 -1.86 1.90
CA ALA A 211 -15.02 -0.94 0.84
C ALA A 211 -14.08 0.27 0.80
N SER A 212 -13.83 0.90 1.96
CA SER A 212 -12.88 2.02 2.09
C SER A 212 -11.45 1.64 1.70
N MET A 213 -11.03 0.39 1.95
CA MET A 213 -9.73 -0.11 1.48
C MET A 213 -9.69 -0.22 -0.05
N GLY A 214 -10.78 -0.67 -0.68
CA GLY A 214 -10.90 -0.72 -2.14
C GLY A 214 -10.81 0.68 -2.75
N ASP A 215 -11.60 1.62 -2.24
CA ASP A 215 -11.60 3.02 -2.65
C ASP A 215 -10.19 3.65 -2.52
N ALA A 216 -9.54 3.48 -1.38
CA ALA A 216 -8.19 4.01 -1.15
C ALA A 216 -7.16 3.38 -2.10
N ALA A 217 -7.22 2.06 -2.33
CA ALA A 217 -6.29 1.37 -3.22
C ALA A 217 -6.40 1.86 -4.66
N SER A 218 -7.62 2.18 -5.14
CA SER A 218 -7.85 2.66 -6.51
C SER A 218 -7.17 4.00 -6.82
N THR A 219 -6.75 4.75 -5.81
CA THR A 219 -6.07 6.05 -5.98
C THR A 219 -4.57 5.96 -6.17
N VAL A 220 -3.96 4.79 -5.94
CA VAL A 220 -2.50 4.58 -5.98
C VAL A 220 -2.05 3.56 -7.04
N VAL A 221 -2.97 3.10 -7.88
CA VAL A 221 -2.74 2.20 -9.02
C VAL A 221 -2.90 2.91 -10.35
#